data_497b52bbe0886401b27fe234bc16e6c2
#
_entry.id   497b52bbe0886401b27fe234bc16e6c2
#
_cell.length_a   1.000
_cell.length_b   1.000
_cell.length_c   1.000
_cell.angle_alpha   90.00
_cell.angle_beta   90.00
_cell.angle_gamma   90.00
#
_symmetry.space_group_name_H-M   'P 1'
#
loop_
_entity.id
_entity.type
_entity.pdbx_description
1 polymer ?
#
loop_
_entity_poly.entity_id
_entity_poly.type
_entity_poly.pdbx_seq_one_letter_code
_entity_poly.pdbx_strand_id
1 'polypeptide(L)'
;TVPQIRAMYNGDRARKMTLVEHGFRLPSALENRPLKFDEFNSHISQVVYVSATPGDYELEQSMGVVVEQVIRPTGLLDPKIEVRPVKNQIDDLINEIRDRVERKDRVLVTTLTKRMAEDLTDYLHNLGIRVSYIHSDVDSLERVEIIRNLRLGKSDVLVGVNLLREGLDMPEVSLVAILDADREGFLRSERSLMQ
;
A
#
# COMPACT_ATOMS: atom_id res chain seq x y z
N THR A 1 2.33 -10.87 7.01
CA THR A 1 2.33 -11.33 8.43
C THR A 1 3.70 -11.88 8.83
N VAL A 2 4.31 -12.82 8.09
CA VAL A 2 5.60 -13.43 8.44
C VAL A 2 6.73 -12.40 8.63
N PRO A 3 6.96 -11.43 7.73
CA PRO A 3 7.96 -10.38 7.95
C PRO A 3 7.73 -9.55 9.21
N GLN A 4 6.47 -9.29 9.57
CA GLN A 4 6.12 -8.54 10.79
C GLN A 4 6.51 -9.34 12.04
N ILE A 5 6.18 -10.63 12.11
CA ILE A 5 6.54 -11.49 13.23
C ILE A 5 8.06 -11.58 13.37
N ARG A 6 8.78 -11.74 12.25
CA ARG A 6 10.26 -11.79 12.23
C ARG A 6 10.91 -10.50 12.78
N ALA A 7 10.33 -9.33 12.46
CA ALA A 7 10.84 -8.03 12.90
C ALA A 7 10.44 -7.65 14.33
N MET A 8 9.39 -8.26 14.88
CA MET A 8 8.74 -7.84 16.13
C MET A 8 9.68 -7.88 17.33
N TYR A 9 10.44 -8.96 17.51
CA TYR A 9 11.38 -9.10 18.62
C TYR A 9 12.45 -8.00 18.62
N ASN A 10 13.13 -7.81 17.51
CA ASN A 10 14.22 -6.84 17.41
C ASN A 10 13.72 -5.40 17.54
N GLY A 11 12.56 -5.08 16.97
CA GLY A 11 11.93 -3.76 17.08
C GLY A 11 11.51 -3.42 18.52
N ASP A 12 10.87 -4.36 19.21
CA ASP A 12 10.48 -4.18 20.61
C ASP A 12 11.71 -4.04 21.52
N ARG A 13 12.71 -4.88 21.34
CA ARG A 13 13.96 -4.83 22.11
C ARG A 13 14.69 -3.49 21.92
N ALA A 14 14.88 -3.04 20.69
CA ALA A 14 15.55 -1.77 20.42
C ALA A 14 14.84 -0.59 21.10
N ARG A 15 13.52 -0.52 20.95
CA ARG A 15 12.70 0.50 21.62
C ARG A 15 12.85 0.47 23.13
N LYS A 16 12.78 -0.71 23.75
CA LYS A 16 12.88 -0.86 25.20
C LYS A 16 14.27 -0.55 25.73
N MET A 17 15.32 -0.92 25.01
CA MET A 17 16.70 -0.56 25.37
C MET A 17 16.86 0.97 25.45
N THR A 18 16.42 1.69 24.44
CA THR A 18 16.42 3.16 24.45
C THR A 18 15.68 3.73 25.66
N LEU A 19 14.49 3.20 25.98
CA LEU A 19 13.70 3.67 27.12
C LEU A 19 14.35 3.36 28.47
N VAL A 20 15.08 2.26 28.61
CA VAL A 20 15.83 1.90 29.82
C VAL A 20 17.07 2.80 29.95
N GLU A 21 17.84 2.99 28.88
CA GLU A 21 19.01 3.86 28.85
C GLU A 21 18.69 5.30 29.25
N HIS A 22 17.52 5.80 28.87
CA HIS A 22 17.06 7.14 29.24
C HIS A 22 16.26 7.21 30.55
N GLY A 23 16.17 6.11 31.33
CA GLY A 23 15.49 6.06 32.60
C GLY A 23 13.97 6.08 32.56
N PHE A 24 13.34 5.93 31.39
CA PHE A 24 11.89 5.87 31.24
C PHE A 24 11.30 4.50 31.57
N ARG A 25 12.12 3.44 31.59
CA ARG A 25 11.72 2.08 31.99
C ARG A 25 12.80 1.40 32.82
N LEU A 26 12.37 0.47 33.65
CA LEU A 26 13.27 -0.40 34.40
C LEU A 26 13.90 -1.47 33.50
N PRO A 27 15.11 -1.98 33.82
CA PRO A 27 15.78 -3.05 33.07
C PRO A 27 14.91 -4.31 32.88
N SER A 28 14.05 -4.65 33.86
CA SER A 28 13.11 -5.77 33.79
C SER A 28 12.07 -5.64 32.66
N ALA A 29 11.89 -4.47 32.08
CA ALA A 29 11.01 -4.30 30.92
C ALA A 29 11.46 -5.15 29.70
N LEU A 30 12.74 -5.54 29.64
CA LEU A 30 13.30 -6.37 28.59
C LEU A 30 12.85 -7.84 28.68
N GLU A 31 12.40 -8.29 29.85
CA GLU A 31 11.93 -9.66 30.07
C GLU A 31 10.55 -9.89 29.45
N ASN A 32 9.68 -8.90 29.47
CA ASN A 32 8.38 -8.95 28.78
C ASN A 32 8.59 -8.64 27.28
N ARG A 33 8.79 -9.67 26.50
CA ARG A 33 9.16 -9.58 25.10
C ARG A 33 8.29 -10.45 24.18
N PRO A 34 8.10 -10.11 22.90
CA PRO A 34 7.56 -11.03 21.93
C PRO A 34 8.50 -12.22 21.70
N LEU A 35 7.97 -13.30 21.17
CA LEU A 35 8.77 -14.45 20.76
C LEU A 35 9.79 -14.05 19.68
N LYS A 36 10.95 -14.70 19.72
CA LYS A 36 11.86 -14.72 18.57
C LYS A 36 11.21 -15.53 17.45
N PHE A 37 11.65 -15.34 16.22
CA PHE A 37 11.06 -16.02 15.08
C PHE A 37 11.20 -17.55 15.18
N ASP A 38 12.34 -18.06 15.66
CA ASP A 38 12.57 -19.50 15.84
C ASP A 38 11.68 -20.07 16.98
N GLU A 39 11.50 -19.32 18.06
CA GLU A 39 10.56 -19.69 19.13
C GLU A 39 9.12 -19.75 18.62
N PHE A 40 8.73 -18.76 17.81
CA PHE A 40 7.42 -18.76 17.16
C PHE A 40 7.23 -20.00 16.28
N ASN A 41 8.20 -20.32 15.43
CA ASN A 41 8.15 -21.48 14.54
C ASN A 41 8.06 -22.79 15.31
N SER A 42 8.71 -22.90 16.48
CA SER A 42 8.65 -24.12 17.30
C SER A 42 7.25 -24.43 17.88
N HIS A 43 6.39 -23.42 17.95
CA HIS A 43 4.99 -23.59 18.39
C HIS A 43 4.03 -23.98 17.25
N ILE A 44 4.49 -23.94 15.99
CA ILE A 44 3.66 -24.23 14.82
C ILE A 44 3.91 -25.68 14.39
N SER A 45 2.87 -26.49 14.42
CA SER A 45 2.91 -27.86 13.91
C SER A 45 2.50 -27.95 12.44
N GLN A 46 1.53 -27.13 12.02
CA GLN A 46 1.04 -27.06 10.65
C GLN A 46 0.69 -25.63 10.30
N VAL A 47 0.94 -25.23 9.04
CA VAL A 47 0.63 -23.89 8.56
C VAL A 47 0.11 -23.94 7.13
N VAL A 48 -0.88 -23.10 6.85
CA VAL A 48 -1.36 -22.85 5.49
C VAL A 48 -1.09 -21.37 5.20
N TYR A 49 -0.29 -21.12 4.18
CA TYR A 49 -0.03 -19.77 3.69
C TYR A 49 -1.05 -19.41 2.61
N VAL A 50 -1.69 -18.26 2.76
CA VAL A 50 -2.66 -17.75 1.78
C VAL A 50 -2.22 -16.36 1.34
N SER A 51 -1.93 -16.20 0.06
CA SER A 51 -1.49 -14.92 -0.51
C SER A 51 -1.73 -14.91 -2.02
N ALA A 52 -2.11 -13.76 -2.57
CA ALA A 52 -2.11 -13.55 -4.01
C ALA A 52 -0.67 -13.37 -4.56
N THR A 53 0.27 -12.97 -3.70
CA THR A 53 1.68 -12.71 -4.02
C THR A 53 2.57 -13.37 -2.97
N PRO A 54 2.73 -14.71 -2.99
CA PRO A 54 3.52 -15.43 -1.99
C PRO A 54 4.97 -14.95 -1.98
N GLY A 55 5.56 -14.90 -0.78
CA GLY A 55 6.97 -14.54 -0.58
C GLY A 55 7.90 -15.74 -0.73
N ASP A 56 9.20 -15.47 -0.82
CA ASP A 56 10.21 -16.53 -0.97
C ASP A 56 10.21 -17.49 0.23
N TYR A 57 10.02 -16.93 1.44
CA TYR A 57 9.91 -17.73 2.66
C TYR A 57 8.75 -18.73 2.60
N GLU A 58 7.56 -18.30 2.19
CA GLU A 58 6.39 -19.18 2.09
C GLU A 58 6.61 -20.26 1.03
N LEU A 59 7.23 -19.91 -0.10
CA LEU A 59 7.57 -20.86 -1.16
C LEU A 59 8.63 -21.88 -0.69
N GLU A 60 9.66 -21.45 0.03
CA GLU A 60 10.66 -22.33 0.61
C GLU A 60 10.04 -23.29 1.63
N GLN A 61 9.19 -22.79 2.54
CA GLN A 61 8.57 -23.62 3.58
C GLN A 61 7.55 -24.62 3.00
N SER A 62 6.90 -24.29 1.90
CA SER A 62 6.00 -25.22 1.18
C SER A 62 6.74 -26.14 0.19
N MET A 63 8.06 -26.08 0.14
CA MET A 63 8.88 -26.83 -0.83
C MET A 63 8.45 -26.60 -2.29
N GLY A 64 7.98 -25.39 -2.59
CA GLY A 64 7.48 -25.00 -3.90
C GLY A 64 6.08 -25.55 -4.25
N VAL A 65 5.42 -26.25 -3.31
CA VAL A 65 4.05 -26.73 -3.53
C VAL A 65 3.09 -25.55 -3.38
N VAL A 66 2.43 -25.17 -4.47
CA VAL A 66 1.45 -24.09 -4.53
C VAL A 66 0.14 -24.64 -5.09
N VAL A 67 -0.94 -24.34 -4.38
CA VAL A 67 -2.30 -24.59 -4.89
C VAL A 67 -2.82 -23.28 -5.43
N GLU A 68 -2.96 -23.19 -6.74
CA GLU A 68 -3.48 -22.00 -7.40
C GLU A 68 -5.01 -22.02 -7.44
N GLN A 69 -5.62 -20.95 -6.98
CA GLN A 69 -7.05 -20.72 -7.11
C GLN A 69 -7.28 -19.51 -8.03
N VAL A 70 -7.33 -19.77 -9.32
CA VAL A 70 -7.53 -18.76 -10.37
C VAL A 70 -8.96 -18.82 -10.84
N ILE A 71 -9.89 -18.44 -9.96
CA ILE A 71 -11.33 -18.45 -10.29
C ILE A 71 -11.79 -17.00 -10.35
N ARG A 72 -12.26 -16.56 -11.55
CA ARG A 72 -12.92 -15.28 -11.76
C ARG A 72 -14.34 -15.49 -12.27
N PRO A 73 -15.30 -15.80 -11.37
CA PRO A 73 -16.67 -16.07 -11.77
C PRO A 73 -17.38 -14.86 -12.38
N THR A 74 -16.86 -13.65 -12.17
CA THR A 74 -17.43 -12.39 -12.66
C THR A 74 -17.15 -12.13 -14.14
N GLY A 75 -16.24 -12.87 -14.79
CA GLY A 75 -15.82 -12.61 -16.17
C GLY A 75 -15.06 -11.30 -16.37
N LEU A 76 -14.70 -10.60 -15.30
CA LEU A 76 -13.89 -9.38 -15.38
C LEU A 76 -12.45 -9.72 -15.75
N LEU A 77 -11.93 -9.04 -16.75
CA LEU A 77 -10.53 -9.15 -17.16
C LEU A 77 -9.61 -8.39 -16.20
N ASP A 78 -8.33 -8.75 -16.21
CA ASP A 78 -7.29 -7.95 -15.57
C ASP A 78 -7.24 -6.55 -16.18
N PRO A 79 -6.93 -5.51 -15.39
CA PRO A 79 -6.76 -4.16 -15.92
C PRO A 79 -5.65 -4.12 -16.97
N LYS A 80 -5.87 -3.34 -18.02
CA LYS A 80 -4.84 -3.09 -19.02
C LYS A 80 -3.71 -2.29 -18.39
N ILE A 81 -2.48 -2.79 -18.48
CA ILE A 81 -1.29 -2.11 -17.98
C ILE A 81 -0.62 -1.39 -19.15
N GLU A 82 -0.37 -0.10 -18.97
CA GLU A 82 0.41 0.72 -19.91
C GLU A 82 1.61 1.32 -19.18
N VAL A 83 2.81 1.12 -19.75
CA VAL A 83 4.04 1.75 -19.25
C VAL A 83 4.34 2.94 -20.14
N ARG A 84 4.43 4.12 -19.53
CA ARG A 84 4.66 5.38 -20.23
C ARG A 84 5.97 6.04 -19.76
N PRO A 85 6.60 6.90 -20.58
CA PRO A 85 7.82 7.61 -20.18
C PRO A 85 7.60 8.50 -18.95
N VAL A 86 8.60 8.56 -18.06
CA VAL A 86 8.56 9.46 -16.88
C VAL A 86 8.58 10.94 -17.31
N LYS A 87 9.22 11.26 -18.43
CA LYS A 87 9.25 12.62 -18.97
C LYS A 87 7.82 13.07 -19.32
N ASN A 88 7.41 14.22 -18.79
CA ASN A 88 6.06 14.80 -18.93
C ASN A 88 4.93 13.93 -18.32
N GLN A 89 5.26 13.06 -17.36
CA GLN A 89 4.27 12.17 -16.72
C GLN A 89 3.09 12.93 -16.09
N ILE A 90 3.30 14.16 -15.61
CA ILE A 90 2.25 14.96 -14.98
C ILE A 90 1.27 15.50 -16.03
N ASP A 91 1.76 15.99 -17.15
CA ASP A 91 0.89 16.47 -18.25
C ASP A 91 0.07 15.32 -18.84
N ASP A 92 0.69 14.16 -19.00
CA ASP A 92 0.04 12.93 -19.44
C ASP A 92 -1.03 12.47 -18.44
N LEU A 93 -0.70 12.47 -17.14
CA LEU A 93 -1.65 12.17 -16.09
C LEU A 93 -2.87 13.12 -16.10
N ILE A 94 -2.66 14.42 -16.31
CA ILE A 94 -3.75 15.41 -16.35
C ILE A 94 -4.71 15.11 -17.52
N ASN A 95 -4.18 14.76 -18.68
CA ASN A 95 -5.00 14.39 -19.83
C ASN A 95 -5.86 13.16 -19.52
N GLU A 96 -5.25 12.12 -18.94
CA GLU A 96 -5.98 10.92 -18.53
C GLU A 96 -7.04 11.21 -17.45
N ILE A 97 -6.73 12.09 -16.48
CA ILE A 97 -7.69 12.50 -15.47
C ILE A 97 -8.91 13.19 -16.12
N ARG A 98 -8.69 14.12 -17.05
CA ARG A 98 -9.77 14.83 -17.73
C ARG A 98 -10.68 13.88 -18.47
N ASP A 99 -10.11 12.95 -19.23
CA ASP A 99 -10.87 11.92 -19.94
C ASP A 99 -11.74 11.08 -19.01
N ARG A 100 -11.23 10.72 -17.82
CA ARG A 100 -11.98 9.93 -16.84
C ARG A 100 -13.06 10.75 -16.15
N VAL A 101 -12.76 12.01 -15.82
CA VAL A 101 -13.73 12.93 -15.21
C VAL A 101 -14.92 13.20 -16.14
N GLU A 102 -14.69 13.37 -17.45
CA GLU A 102 -15.75 13.51 -18.44
C GLU A 102 -16.68 12.30 -18.49
N ARG A 103 -16.13 11.09 -18.28
CA ARG A 103 -16.89 9.83 -18.19
C ARG A 103 -17.53 9.60 -16.81
N LYS A 104 -17.30 10.50 -15.85
CA LYS A 104 -17.71 10.38 -14.44
C LYS A 104 -17.02 9.23 -13.69
N ASP A 105 -15.89 8.78 -14.18
CA ASP A 105 -15.04 7.81 -13.52
C ASP A 105 -14.15 8.48 -12.46
N ARG A 106 -13.51 7.67 -11.61
CA ARG A 106 -12.59 8.11 -10.58
C ARG A 106 -11.18 7.64 -10.88
N VAL A 107 -10.20 8.37 -10.36
CA VAL A 107 -8.79 8.12 -10.59
C VAL A 107 -8.06 7.98 -9.25
N LEU A 108 -7.23 6.95 -9.13
CA LEU A 108 -6.26 6.81 -8.05
C LEU A 108 -4.86 7.15 -8.57
N VAL A 109 -4.11 7.94 -7.80
CA VAL A 109 -2.73 8.29 -8.13
C VAL A 109 -1.82 7.92 -6.97
N THR A 110 -0.81 7.12 -7.24
CA THR A 110 0.19 6.72 -6.25
C THR A 110 1.50 7.46 -6.46
N THR A 111 2.00 8.12 -5.42
CA THR A 111 3.27 8.84 -5.41
C THR A 111 4.30 8.16 -4.51
N LEU A 112 5.58 8.53 -4.64
CA LEU A 112 6.67 8.01 -3.81
C LEU A 112 6.70 8.58 -2.40
N THR A 113 6.42 9.86 -2.26
CA THR A 113 6.59 10.59 -1.01
C THR A 113 5.35 11.40 -0.65
N LYS A 114 5.19 11.70 0.65
CA LYS A 114 4.13 12.56 1.16
C LYS A 114 4.18 13.95 0.52
N ARG A 115 5.36 14.55 0.45
CA ARG A 115 5.55 15.86 -0.17
C ARG A 115 5.10 15.88 -1.64
N MET A 116 5.48 14.86 -2.40
CA MET A 116 5.05 14.75 -3.79
C MET A 116 3.53 14.62 -3.91
N ALA A 117 2.87 13.90 -2.98
CA ALA A 117 1.43 13.80 -2.95
C ALA A 117 0.76 15.15 -2.67
N GLU A 118 1.29 15.91 -1.71
CA GLU A 118 0.83 17.25 -1.34
C GLU A 118 1.01 18.23 -2.52
N ASP A 119 2.22 18.33 -3.06
CA ASP A 119 2.53 19.20 -4.18
C ASP A 119 1.67 18.89 -5.42
N LEU A 120 1.44 17.61 -5.72
CA LEU A 120 0.57 17.18 -6.82
C LEU A 120 -0.89 17.52 -6.55
N THR A 121 -1.37 17.33 -5.32
CA THR A 121 -2.75 17.67 -4.94
C THR A 121 -3.00 19.15 -5.12
N ASP A 122 -2.10 20.00 -4.63
CA ASP A 122 -2.22 21.45 -4.78
C ASP A 122 -2.18 21.86 -6.25
N TYR A 123 -1.32 21.25 -7.04
CA TYR A 123 -1.23 21.51 -8.47
C TYR A 123 -2.53 21.14 -9.20
N LEU A 124 -3.07 19.95 -8.97
CA LEU A 124 -4.34 19.51 -9.57
C LEU A 124 -5.52 20.37 -9.12
N HIS A 125 -5.54 20.77 -7.86
CA HIS A 125 -6.57 21.68 -7.32
C HIS A 125 -6.54 23.04 -8.02
N ASN A 126 -5.35 23.60 -8.25
CA ASN A 126 -5.18 24.88 -8.97
C ASN A 126 -5.63 24.81 -10.44
N LEU A 127 -5.65 23.61 -11.02
CA LEU A 127 -6.20 23.34 -12.35
C LEU A 127 -7.73 23.14 -12.35
N GLY A 128 -8.39 23.28 -11.20
CA GLY A 128 -9.82 23.10 -11.05
C GLY A 128 -10.28 21.65 -10.97
N ILE A 129 -9.36 20.68 -10.76
CA ILE A 129 -9.69 19.27 -10.56
C ILE A 129 -10.07 19.05 -9.10
N ARG A 130 -11.17 18.33 -8.86
CA ARG A 130 -11.61 17.96 -7.51
C ARG A 130 -10.76 16.79 -7.01
N VAL A 131 -9.74 17.09 -6.23
CA VAL A 131 -8.75 16.14 -5.75
C VAL A 131 -8.77 16.05 -4.22
N SER A 132 -8.54 14.87 -3.70
CA SER A 132 -8.24 14.63 -2.29
C SER A 132 -6.92 13.87 -2.20
N TYR A 133 -6.24 13.96 -1.05
CA TYR A 133 -5.05 13.14 -0.81
C TYR A 133 -5.17 12.36 0.51
N ILE A 134 -4.41 11.27 0.59
CA ILE A 134 -4.38 10.39 1.75
C ILE A 134 -2.94 10.00 2.07
N HIS A 135 -2.58 10.06 3.36
CA HIS A 135 -1.25 9.67 3.86
C HIS A 135 -1.36 8.89 5.18
N SER A 136 -0.21 8.45 5.71
CA SER A 136 -0.14 7.60 6.91
C SER A 136 -0.69 8.26 8.18
N ASP A 137 -0.67 9.58 8.25
CA ASP A 137 -1.06 10.34 9.45
C ASP A 137 -2.56 10.67 9.48
N VAL A 138 -3.30 10.33 8.41
CA VAL A 138 -4.75 10.49 8.34
C VAL A 138 -5.41 9.48 9.27
N ASP A 139 -6.29 9.96 10.14
CA ASP A 139 -7.06 9.12 11.06
C ASP A 139 -7.95 8.12 10.31
N SER A 140 -8.24 7.01 10.95
CA SER A 140 -9.04 5.93 10.35
C SER A 140 -10.44 6.38 9.95
N LEU A 141 -11.08 7.27 10.72
CA LEU A 141 -12.40 7.82 10.40
C LEU A 141 -12.33 8.78 9.21
N GLU A 142 -11.35 9.66 9.20
CA GLU A 142 -11.11 10.59 8.10
C GLU A 142 -10.80 9.84 6.80
N ARG A 143 -10.01 8.74 6.89
CA ARG A 143 -9.74 7.88 5.74
C ARG A 143 -11.01 7.30 5.13
N VAL A 144 -11.93 6.82 5.95
CA VAL A 144 -13.23 6.31 5.49
C VAL A 144 -14.03 7.40 4.80
N GLU A 145 -14.01 8.63 5.34
CA GLU A 145 -14.70 9.76 4.75
C GLU A 145 -14.11 10.17 3.40
N ILE A 146 -12.78 10.24 3.28
CA ILE A 146 -12.08 10.54 2.01
C ILE A 146 -12.47 9.54 0.92
N ILE A 147 -12.42 8.23 1.25
CA ILE A 147 -12.80 7.17 0.31
C ILE A 147 -14.29 7.29 -0.06
N ARG A 148 -15.16 7.54 0.90
CA ARG A 148 -16.59 7.75 0.65
C ARG A 148 -16.84 8.97 -0.26
N ASN A 149 -16.11 10.05 -0.06
CA ASN A 149 -16.24 11.26 -0.87
C ASN A 149 -15.80 11.02 -2.32
N LEU A 150 -14.74 10.23 -2.53
CA LEU A 150 -14.34 9.79 -3.87
C LEU A 150 -15.46 8.98 -4.54
N ARG A 151 -16.00 7.97 -3.87
CA ARG A 151 -17.08 7.12 -4.39
C ARG A 151 -18.35 7.91 -4.71
N LEU A 152 -18.72 8.88 -3.87
CA LEU A 152 -19.87 9.75 -4.09
C LEU A 152 -19.63 10.84 -5.15
N GLY A 153 -18.41 10.97 -5.68
CA GLY A 153 -18.09 11.97 -6.68
C GLY A 153 -17.92 13.38 -6.15
N LYS A 154 -17.68 13.55 -4.87
CA LYS A 154 -17.28 14.85 -4.30
C LYS A 154 -15.82 15.19 -4.66
N SER A 155 -14.97 14.19 -4.82
CA SER A 155 -13.67 14.28 -5.47
C SER A 155 -13.61 13.32 -6.65
N ASP A 156 -12.81 13.64 -7.65
CA ASP A 156 -12.62 12.83 -8.86
C ASP A 156 -11.32 12.05 -8.80
N VAL A 157 -10.34 12.61 -8.10
CA VAL A 157 -8.99 12.06 -7.98
C VAL A 157 -8.64 11.87 -6.51
N LEU A 158 -8.04 10.74 -6.19
CA LEU A 158 -7.43 10.49 -4.89
C LEU A 158 -5.93 10.24 -5.07
N VAL A 159 -5.11 11.11 -4.48
CA VAL A 159 -3.65 10.97 -4.45
C VAL A 159 -3.23 10.30 -3.15
N GLY A 160 -2.36 9.32 -3.21
CA GLY A 160 -1.91 8.63 -2.01
C GLY A 160 -0.45 8.14 -2.10
N VAL A 161 0.14 7.92 -0.92
CA VAL A 161 1.48 7.34 -0.77
C VAL A 161 1.33 5.92 -0.28
N ASN A 162 1.49 4.93 -1.17
CA ASN A 162 1.49 3.50 -0.83
C ASN A 162 0.27 2.98 -0.04
N LEU A 163 -0.82 3.74 0.04
CA LEU A 163 -2.03 3.39 0.79
C LEU A 163 -3.15 2.85 -0.10
N LEU A 164 -2.99 3.01 -1.41
CA LEU A 164 -3.95 2.57 -2.43
C LEU A 164 -3.51 1.20 -2.96
N ARG A 165 -3.77 0.17 -2.17
CA ARG A 165 -3.31 -1.19 -2.44
C ARG A 165 -4.48 -2.17 -2.44
N GLU A 166 -4.10 -3.45 -2.58
CA GLU A 166 -4.97 -4.60 -2.39
C GLU A 166 -5.95 -4.43 -1.21
N GLY A 167 -7.20 -4.84 -1.40
CA GLY A 167 -8.26 -4.70 -0.41
C GLY A 167 -9.17 -3.48 -0.57
N LEU A 168 -8.93 -2.63 -1.56
CA LEU A 168 -9.86 -1.58 -1.95
C LEU A 168 -10.78 -2.08 -3.06
N ASP A 169 -12.08 -2.06 -2.81
CA ASP A 169 -13.12 -2.36 -3.79
C ASP A 169 -13.83 -1.06 -4.19
N MET A 170 -13.43 -0.51 -5.32
CA MET A 170 -13.95 0.75 -5.85
C MET A 170 -14.27 0.60 -7.34
N PRO A 171 -15.46 0.10 -7.69
CA PRO A 171 -15.86 -0.09 -9.09
C PRO A 171 -15.97 1.24 -9.86
N GLU A 172 -16.03 2.36 -9.17
CA GLU A 172 -16.06 3.70 -9.76
C GLU A 172 -14.70 4.14 -10.32
N VAL A 173 -13.62 3.47 -9.93
CA VAL A 173 -12.25 3.78 -10.36
C VAL A 173 -11.94 3.05 -11.66
N SER A 174 -11.60 3.80 -12.71
CA SER A 174 -11.22 3.24 -14.01
C SER A 174 -9.74 3.45 -14.35
N LEU A 175 -9.01 4.21 -13.53
CA LEU A 175 -7.58 4.45 -13.71
C LEU A 175 -6.83 4.42 -12.39
N VAL A 176 -5.75 3.66 -12.34
CA VAL A 176 -4.72 3.72 -11.30
C VAL A 176 -3.42 4.18 -11.95
N ALA A 177 -2.93 5.34 -11.56
CA ALA A 177 -1.67 5.89 -12.05
C ALA A 177 -0.57 5.74 -10.99
N ILE A 178 0.55 5.13 -11.36
CA ILE A 178 1.71 4.96 -10.48
C ILE A 178 2.82 5.85 -11.03
N LEU A 179 3.11 6.95 -10.34
CA LEU A 179 4.15 7.88 -10.74
C LEU A 179 5.54 7.40 -10.30
N ASP A 180 6.56 7.73 -11.08
CA ASP A 180 7.96 7.35 -10.82
C ASP A 180 8.11 5.84 -10.51
N ALA A 181 7.47 4.99 -11.30
CA ALA A 181 7.49 3.54 -11.11
C ALA A 181 8.88 2.92 -11.33
N ASP A 182 9.78 3.65 -12.03
CA ASP A 182 11.18 3.29 -12.27
C ASP A 182 12.09 3.54 -11.07
N ARG A 183 11.64 4.29 -10.07
CA ARG A 183 12.43 4.61 -8.88
C ARG A 183 12.45 3.46 -7.89
N GLU A 184 13.64 3.07 -7.46
CA GLU A 184 13.80 2.17 -6.33
C GLU A 184 13.35 2.84 -5.02
N GLY A 185 12.74 2.08 -4.13
CA GLY A 185 12.30 2.59 -2.84
C GLY A 185 11.45 1.60 -2.05
N PHE A 186 11.10 2.00 -0.84
CA PHE A 186 10.19 1.23 -0.01
C PHE A 186 8.84 1.06 -0.72
N LEU A 187 8.40 -0.18 -0.85
CA LEU A 187 7.18 -0.56 -1.52
C LEU A 187 7.16 -0.28 -3.05
N ARG A 188 8.32 -0.33 -3.69
CA ARG A 188 8.51 -0.23 -5.15
C ARG A 188 9.15 -1.47 -5.76
N SER A 189 9.07 -2.62 -5.08
CA SER A 189 9.41 -3.90 -5.70
C SER A 189 8.33 -4.31 -6.72
N GLU A 190 8.68 -5.21 -7.63
CA GLU A 190 7.75 -5.80 -8.60
C GLU A 190 6.44 -6.25 -7.93
N ARG A 191 6.57 -7.01 -6.84
CA ARG A 191 5.42 -7.48 -6.04
C ARG A 191 4.57 -6.34 -5.48
N SER A 192 5.18 -5.24 -5.06
CA SER A 192 4.45 -4.09 -4.53
C SER A 192 3.74 -3.28 -5.62
N LEU A 193 4.31 -3.26 -6.84
CA LEU A 193 3.66 -2.60 -7.98
C LEU A 193 2.47 -3.41 -8.50
N MET A 194 2.53 -4.75 -8.41
CA MET A 194 1.39 -5.61 -8.74
C MET A 194 0.22 -5.46 -7.76
N GLN A 195 0.48 -5.21 -6.49
CA GLN A 195 -0.54 -4.98 -5.45
C GLN A 195 -1.24 -3.65 -5.56
#